data_227fc2d1df92a6e62af8aff0d429ff6e
#
_entry.id   227fc2d1df92a6e62af8aff0d429ff6e
#
_cell.length_a   1.000
_cell.length_b   1.000
_cell.length_c   1.000
_cell.angle_alpha   90.00
_cell.angle_beta   90.00
_cell.angle_gamma   90.00
#
_symmetry.space_group_name_H-M   'P 1'
#
loop_
_entity.id
_entity.type
_entity.pdbx_description
1 polymer ?
#
loop_
_entity_poly.entity_id
_entity_poly.type
_entity_poly.pdbx_seq_one_letter_code
_entity_poly.pdbx_strand_id
1 'polypeptide(L)'
;YNSLAHRTTWLRSDLYNDNLQILAHCNGDRAAEQYIEAIKHVQGNVSKIRPVLIHGQLLGIDELDEVKRLGIIPSFFIAHTYYWGDVHIKNFGKDRANKISPAGSCKKKGILFTLHQDSPVIEPNMFETIWCAVNRITKEGKVLGEEEKVNVLDAIKAVTINAAYQYFEENTKGSIKEGKIADLI
;
A
#
# COMPACT_ATOMS: atom_id res chain seq x y z
N TYR A 1 -12.40 -25.34 -8.23
CA TYR A 1 -12.51 -24.42 -7.08
C TYR A 1 -11.57 -24.80 -5.92
N ASN A 2 -10.99 -26.01 -5.89
CA ASN A 2 -10.03 -26.43 -4.85
C ASN A 2 -8.57 -26.01 -5.13
N SER A 3 -8.28 -25.37 -6.26
CA SER A 3 -6.88 -25.02 -6.64
C SER A 3 -6.33 -23.77 -5.91
N LEU A 4 -7.19 -22.89 -5.39
CA LEU A 4 -6.77 -21.68 -4.70
C LEU A 4 -6.28 -21.96 -3.26
N ALA A 5 -6.93 -22.87 -2.55
CA ALA A 5 -6.47 -23.30 -1.21
C ALA A 5 -5.08 -23.97 -1.27
N HIS A 6 -4.79 -24.71 -2.34
CA HIS A 6 -3.46 -25.30 -2.56
C HIS A 6 -2.40 -24.24 -2.92
N ARG A 7 -2.73 -23.21 -3.70
CA ARG A 7 -1.78 -22.15 -4.08
C ARG A 7 -1.39 -21.26 -2.91
N THR A 8 -2.31 -21.00 -1.98
CA THR A 8 -1.99 -20.27 -0.75
C THR A 8 -1.15 -21.06 0.24
N THR A 9 -1.13 -22.39 0.14
CA THR A 9 -0.31 -23.25 1.00
C THR A 9 1.19 -23.11 0.72
N TRP A 10 1.58 -22.79 -0.52
CA TRP A 10 2.99 -22.55 -0.89
C TRP A 10 3.58 -21.26 -0.28
N LEU A 11 2.74 -20.26 -0.05
CA LEU A 11 3.13 -19.03 0.66
C LEU A 11 3.36 -19.27 2.17
N ARG A 12 2.90 -20.41 2.69
CA ARG A 12 2.73 -20.64 4.13
C ARG A 12 3.97 -21.05 4.90
N SER A 13 4.88 -21.81 4.32
CA SER A 13 6.01 -22.38 5.12
C SER A 13 7.37 -22.01 4.54
N ASP A 14 7.54 -22.13 3.26
CA ASP A 14 8.86 -22.12 2.66
C ASP A 14 9.45 -20.71 2.60
N LEU A 15 8.67 -19.72 2.14
CA LEU A 15 9.16 -18.34 2.02
C LEU A 15 9.45 -17.68 3.38
N TYR A 16 8.61 -17.94 4.39
CA TYR A 16 8.88 -17.42 5.74
C TYR A 16 10.10 -18.08 6.38
N ASN A 17 10.24 -19.41 6.26
CA ASN A 17 11.38 -20.15 6.79
C ASN A 17 12.69 -19.74 6.13
N ASP A 18 12.63 -19.35 4.84
CA ASP A 18 13.77 -18.84 4.07
C ASP A 18 14.06 -17.36 4.30
N ASN A 19 13.29 -16.69 5.17
CA ASN A 19 13.36 -15.24 5.42
C ASN A 19 13.15 -14.39 4.17
N LEU A 20 12.35 -14.86 3.22
CA LEU A 20 12.03 -14.12 1.99
C LEU A 20 10.87 -13.18 2.21
N GLN A 21 11.03 -11.94 1.79
CA GLN A 21 9.96 -10.96 1.77
C GLN A 21 8.91 -11.33 0.72
N ILE A 22 7.63 -11.19 1.06
CA ILE A 22 6.52 -11.49 0.16
C ILE A 22 5.87 -10.17 -0.27
N LEU A 23 5.87 -9.90 -1.59
CA LEU A 23 5.17 -8.79 -2.21
C LEU A 23 4.10 -9.37 -3.13
N ALA A 24 2.83 -9.07 -2.88
CA ALA A 24 1.74 -9.60 -3.68
C ALA A 24 0.91 -8.50 -4.32
N HIS A 25 0.67 -8.61 -5.62
CA HIS A 25 -0.26 -7.76 -6.37
C HIS A 25 -1.70 -8.03 -5.94
N CYS A 26 -2.35 -7.08 -5.27
CA CYS A 26 -3.70 -7.19 -4.72
C CYS A 26 -4.51 -5.92 -5.00
N ASN A 27 -5.00 -5.76 -6.24
CA ASN A 27 -5.74 -4.57 -6.62
C ASN A 27 -7.21 -4.61 -6.15
N GLY A 28 -7.87 -5.76 -6.28
CA GLY A 28 -9.25 -5.98 -5.85
C GLY A 28 -9.39 -6.33 -4.36
N ASP A 29 -10.56 -6.08 -3.80
CA ASP A 29 -10.93 -6.43 -2.43
C ASP A 29 -10.72 -7.92 -2.11
N ARG A 30 -11.23 -8.80 -2.96
CA ARG A 30 -11.09 -10.25 -2.76
C ARG A 30 -9.63 -10.71 -2.84
N ALA A 31 -8.80 -10.07 -3.65
CA ALA A 31 -7.37 -10.37 -3.72
C ALA A 31 -6.66 -9.94 -2.42
N ALA A 32 -7.01 -8.77 -1.88
CA ALA A 32 -6.50 -8.29 -0.60
C ALA A 32 -6.90 -9.25 0.55
N GLU A 33 -8.17 -9.61 0.63
CA GLU A 33 -8.68 -10.57 1.63
C GLU A 33 -7.93 -11.92 1.55
N GLN A 34 -7.76 -12.46 0.35
CA GLN A 34 -7.04 -13.72 0.16
C GLN A 34 -5.57 -13.63 0.58
N TYR A 35 -4.91 -12.51 0.32
CA TYR A 35 -3.54 -12.27 0.74
C TYR A 35 -3.43 -12.17 2.27
N ILE A 36 -4.29 -11.37 2.90
CA ILE A 36 -4.35 -11.23 4.36
C ILE A 36 -4.58 -12.59 5.02
N GLU A 37 -5.54 -13.37 4.51
CA GLU A 37 -5.82 -14.71 5.03
C GLU A 37 -4.62 -15.66 4.83
N ALA A 38 -3.92 -15.59 3.70
CA ALA A 38 -2.71 -16.37 3.47
C ALA A 38 -1.61 -16.02 4.48
N ILE A 39 -1.35 -14.73 4.70
CA ILE A 39 -0.36 -14.24 5.67
C ILE A 39 -0.74 -14.63 7.12
N LYS A 40 -2.01 -14.58 7.47
CA LYS A 40 -2.54 -14.97 8.79
C LYS A 40 -2.20 -16.42 9.15
N HIS A 41 -2.11 -17.29 8.17
CA HIS A 41 -1.79 -18.69 8.37
C HIS A 41 -0.28 -19.01 8.39
N VAL A 42 0.58 -18.02 8.16
CA VAL A 42 2.04 -18.20 8.32
C VAL A 42 2.37 -18.36 9.79
N GLN A 43 3.10 -19.43 10.13
CA GLN A 43 3.53 -19.66 11.51
C GLN A 43 4.71 -18.75 11.87
N GLY A 44 4.70 -18.21 13.10
CA GLY A 44 5.76 -17.35 13.60
C GLY A 44 5.45 -15.86 13.48
N ASN A 45 6.48 -15.02 13.66
CA ASN A 45 6.33 -13.56 13.60
C ASN A 45 6.49 -13.06 12.17
N VAL A 46 5.41 -13.10 11.40
CA VAL A 46 5.39 -12.70 9.99
C VAL A 46 5.78 -11.23 9.76
N SER A 47 5.62 -10.34 10.74
CA SER A 47 6.02 -8.94 10.61
C SER A 47 7.53 -8.75 10.37
N LYS A 48 8.35 -9.75 10.74
CA LYS A 48 9.80 -9.69 10.51
C LYS A 48 10.17 -9.70 9.03
N ILE A 49 9.39 -10.35 8.18
CA ILE A 49 9.62 -10.37 6.73
C ILE A 49 8.94 -9.21 6.01
N ARG A 50 8.26 -8.31 6.75
CA ARG A 50 7.60 -7.10 6.22
C ARG A 50 6.77 -7.41 4.98
N PRO A 51 5.71 -8.23 5.05
CA PRO A 51 4.91 -8.59 3.89
C PRO A 51 4.26 -7.36 3.28
N VAL A 52 4.23 -7.25 1.96
CA VAL A 52 3.75 -6.07 1.24
C VAL A 52 2.54 -6.43 0.41
N LEU A 53 1.47 -5.65 0.58
CA LEU A 53 0.26 -5.71 -0.23
C LEU A 53 0.35 -4.59 -1.30
N ILE A 54 0.70 -4.97 -2.54
CA ILE A 54 0.87 -4.04 -3.66
C ILE A 54 -0.51 -3.62 -4.19
N HIS A 55 -0.68 -2.35 -4.45
CA HIS A 55 -1.86 -1.59 -4.82
C HIS A 55 -2.85 -1.39 -3.68
N GLY A 56 -3.46 -2.44 -3.14
CA GLY A 56 -4.49 -2.30 -2.11
C GLY A 56 -5.61 -1.33 -2.47
N GLN A 57 -5.91 -1.17 -3.77
CA GLN A 57 -6.85 -0.14 -4.23
C GLN A 57 -8.22 -0.32 -3.60
N LEU A 58 -8.71 -1.54 -3.53
CA LEU A 58 -9.99 -1.88 -2.91
C LEU A 58 -9.82 -2.59 -1.56
N LEU A 59 -8.71 -2.35 -0.86
CA LEU A 59 -8.49 -2.87 0.49
C LEU A 59 -9.60 -2.38 1.43
N GLY A 60 -10.29 -3.33 2.07
CA GLY A 60 -11.38 -3.04 3.00
C GLY A 60 -10.89 -2.30 4.25
N ILE A 61 -11.62 -1.27 4.68
CA ILE A 61 -11.30 -0.55 5.92
C ILE A 61 -11.49 -1.44 7.16
N ASP A 62 -12.37 -2.39 7.09
CA ASP A 62 -12.64 -3.42 8.10
C ASP A 62 -11.48 -4.43 8.22
N GLU A 63 -10.67 -4.60 7.18
CA GLU A 63 -9.50 -5.48 7.19
C GLU A 63 -8.25 -4.82 7.82
N LEU A 64 -8.25 -3.50 8.00
CA LEU A 64 -7.07 -2.76 8.44
C LEU A 64 -6.56 -3.16 9.84
N ASP A 65 -7.41 -3.62 10.73
CA ASP A 65 -6.97 -4.09 12.05
C ASP A 65 -6.14 -5.36 11.93
N GLU A 66 -6.52 -6.25 11.01
CA GLU A 66 -5.76 -7.46 10.71
C GLU A 66 -4.46 -7.15 9.96
N VAL A 67 -4.50 -6.23 8.99
CA VAL A 67 -3.30 -5.69 8.32
C VAL A 67 -2.28 -5.19 9.34
N LYS A 68 -2.74 -4.41 10.32
CA LYS A 68 -1.89 -3.91 11.41
C LYS A 68 -1.32 -5.04 12.27
N ARG A 69 -2.17 -5.96 12.70
CA ARG A 69 -1.78 -7.08 13.56
C ARG A 69 -0.72 -7.98 12.92
N LEU A 70 -0.83 -8.19 11.60
CA LEU A 70 0.10 -9.01 10.82
C LEU A 70 1.36 -8.25 10.37
N GLY A 71 1.41 -6.93 10.56
CA GLY A 71 2.52 -6.09 10.09
C GLY A 71 2.62 -6.04 8.56
N ILE A 72 1.50 -6.22 7.85
CA ILE A 72 1.44 -6.05 6.40
C ILE A 72 1.60 -4.58 6.07
N ILE A 73 2.42 -4.27 5.06
CA ILE A 73 2.65 -2.92 4.57
C ILE A 73 1.83 -2.73 3.29
N PRO A 74 0.73 -1.94 3.30
CA PRO A 74 0.07 -1.55 2.07
C PRO A 74 0.95 -0.59 1.28
N SER A 75 1.10 -0.86 -0.02
CA SER A 75 1.79 0.01 -0.96
C SER A 75 0.79 0.48 -2.01
N PHE A 76 0.35 1.74 -1.93
CA PHE A 76 -0.74 2.26 -2.74
C PHE A 76 -0.24 2.91 -4.03
N PHE A 77 -0.84 2.55 -5.17
CA PHE A 77 -0.76 3.35 -6.39
C PHE A 77 -1.79 4.48 -6.33
N ILE A 78 -1.47 5.50 -5.54
CA ILE A 78 -2.41 6.58 -5.20
C ILE A 78 -2.86 7.43 -6.38
N ALA A 79 -2.07 7.49 -7.46
CA ALA A 79 -2.39 8.23 -8.67
C ALA A 79 -3.65 7.71 -9.39
N HIS A 80 -4.15 6.51 -9.04
CA HIS A 80 -5.48 6.05 -9.45
C HIS A 80 -6.58 7.08 -9.13
N THR A 81 -6.45 7.85 -8.06
CA THR A 81 -7.43 8.87 -7.67
C THR A 81 -7.52 9.97 -8.72
N TYR A 82 -6.41 10.38 -9.29
CA TYR A 82 -6.35 11.43 -10.32
C TYR A 82 -6.68 10.86 -11.69
N TYR A 83 -5.94 9.87 -12.16
CA TYR A 83 -6.01 9.40 -13.55
C TYR A 83 -7.32 8.67 -13.88
N TRP A 84 -7.86 7.92 -12.93
CA TRP A 84 -9.04 7.07 -13.14
C TRP A 84 -10.14 7.29 -12.11
N GLY A 85 -10.03 8.30 -11.25
CA GLY A 85 -11.00 8.55 -10.18
C GLY A 85 -12.43 8.70 -10.68
N ASP A 86 -12.63 9.44 -11.76
CA ASP A 86 -13.97 9.63 -12.35
C ASP A 86 -14.55 8.33 -12.90
N VAL A 87 -13.71 7.46 -13.49
CA VAL A 87 -14.10 6.11 -13.94
C VAL A 87 -14.43 5.21 -12.76
N HIS A 88 -13.66 5.31 -11.66
CA HIS A 88 -13.95 4.56 -10.45
C HIS A 88 -15.27 4.97 -9.81
N ILE A 89 -15.59 6.27 -9.78
CA ILE A 89 -16.90 6.76 -9.32
C ILE A 89 -18.03 6.15 -10.15
N LYS A 90 -17.87 6.12 -11.48
CA LYS A 90 -18.86 5.54 -12.39
C LYS A 90 -19.03 4.03 -12.21
N ASN A 91 -17.94 3.29 -12.05
CA ASN A 91 -17.94 1.84 -12.03
C ASN A 91 -18.31 1.24 -10.65
N PHE A 92 -17.85 1.87 -9.55
CA PHE A 92 -18.03 1.34 -8.20
C PHE A 92 -19.14 2.05 -7.42
N GLY A 93 -19.64 3.19 -7.93
CA GLY A 93 -20.45 4.12 -7.15
C GLY A 93 -19.60 4.98 -6.21
N LYS A 94 -20.15 6.13 -5.81
CA LYS A 94 -19.42 7.15 -5.03
C LYS A 94 -18.91 6.62 -3.69
N ASP A 95 -19.70 5.87 -2.96
CA ASP A 95 -19.37 5.41 -1.62
C ASP A 95 -18.17 4.47 -1.61
N ARG A 96 -18.12 3.53 -2.56
CA ARG A 96 -17.00 2.60 -2.68
C ARG A 96 -15.77 3.28 -3.28
N ALA A 97 -15.95 4.13 -4.28
CA ALA A 97 -14.86 4.89 -4.89
C ALA A 97 -14.17 5.83 -3.88
N ASN A 98 -14.90 6.43 -2.94
CA ASN A 98 -14.32 7.27 -1.90
C ASN A 98 -13.38 6.52 -0.95
N LYS A 99 -13.48 5.20 -0.88
CA LYS A 99 -12.67 4.36 0.02
C LYS A 99 -11.46 3.70 -0.66
N ILE A 100 -11.23 3.95 -1.95
CA ILE A 100 -10.07 3.37 -2.64
C ILE A 100 -8.76 3.89 -2.06
N SER A 101 -7.74 3.03 -2.07
CA SER A 101 -6.40 3.36 -1.55
C SER A 101 -6.49 4.05 -0.17
N PRO A 102 -6.87 3.35 0.90
CA PRO A 102 -7.27 3.92 2.18
C PRO A 102 -6.08 4.39 3.03
N ALA A 103 -5.30 5.34 2.49
CA ALA A 103 -4.08 5.87 3.13
C ALA A 103 -4.40 6.66 4.42
N GLY A 104 -5.47 7.46 4.41
CA GLY A 104 -5.93 8.21 5.58
C GLY A 104 -6.35 7.29 6.72
N SER A 105 -7.08 6.21 6.40
CA SER A 105 -7.49 5.18 7.35
C SER A 105 -6.28 4.41 7.91
N CYS A 106 -5.31 4.06 7.08
CA CYS A 106 -4.04 3.48 7.51
C CYS A 106 -3.32 4.42 8.50
N LYS A 107 -3.23 5.71 8.18
CA LYS A 107 -2.61 6.72 9.06
C LYS A 107 -3.33 6.80 10.40
N LYS A 108 -4.67 6.91 10.40
CA LYS A 108 -5.48 6.98 11.63
C LYS A 108 -5.27 5.76 12.54
N LYS A 109 -5.08 4.59 11.95
CA LYS A 109 -4.82 3.34 12.68
C LYS A 109 -3.34 3.12 13.03
N GLY A 110 -2.43 3.99 12.60
CA GLY A 110 -0.99 3.84 12.82
C GLY A 110 -0.40 2.66 12.05
N ILE A 111 -0.91 2.39 10.86
CA ILE A 111 -0.38 1.40 9.92
C ILE A 111 0.64 2.11 9.03
N LEU A 112 1.86 1.56 8.96
CA LEU A 112 2.86 2.01 8.00
C LEU A 112 2.40 1.64 6.60
N PHE A 113 2.43 2.61 5.69
CA PHE A 113 2.12 2.40 4.29
C PHE A 113 3.16 3.10 3.40
N THR A 114 3.22 2.71 2.14
CA THR A 114 4.06 3.33 1.12
C THR A 114 3.21 3.76 -0.07
N LEU A 115 3.79 4.61 -0.92
CA LEU A 115 3.19 5.06 -2.16
C LEU A 115 4.13 4.72 -3.33
N HIS A 116 3.55 4.26 -4.44
CA HIS A 116 4.31 3.93 -5.65
C HIS A 116 3.63 4.47 -6.91
N GLN A 117 4.32 4.39 -8.05
CA GLN A 117 3.86 4.93 -9.33
C GLN A 117 3.53 3.90 -10.41
N ASP A 118 3.89 2.64 -10.16
CA ASP A 118 3.60 1.53 -11.08
C ASP A 118 4.14 1.79 -12.51
N SER A 119 5.34 2.38 -12.62
CA SER A 119 5.96 2.65 -13.93
C SER A 119 6.09 1.36 -14.77
N PRO A 120 5.79 1.39 -16.05
CA PRO A 120 5.57 2.55 -16.93
C PRO A 120 4.09 2.98 -17.08
N VAL A 121 3.19 2.60 -16.18
CA VAL A 121 1.77 2.97 -16.24
C VAL A 121 1.58 4.48 -16.22
N ILE A 122 2.36 5.17 -15.40
CA ILE A 122 2.51 6.63 -15.42
C ILE A 122 4.00 6.98 -15.35
N GLU A 123 4.36 8.21 -15.78
CA GLU A 123 5.72 8.73 -15.67
C GLU A 123 6.19 8.80 -14.21
N PRO A 124 7.45 8.44 -13.91
CA PRO A 124 8.00 8.52 -12.55
C PRO A 124 8.07 9.96 -12.05
N ASN A 125 7.13 10.34 -11.18
CA ASN A 125 7.07 11.66 -10.57
C ASN A 125 6.54 11.57 -9.12
N MET A 126 7.44 11.50 -8.15
CA MET A 126 7.05 11.38 -6.75
C MET A 126 6.33 12.62 -6.21
N PHE A 127 6.55 13.81 -6.76
CA PHE A 127 5.81 15.00 -6.38
C PHE A 127 4.32 14.89 -6.79
N GLU A 128 4.04 14.33 -7.95
CA GLU A 128 2.67 14.04 -8.38
C GLU A 128 2.02 12.98 -7.48
N THR A 129 2.76 11.95 -7.10
CA THR A 129 2.30 10.93 -6.15
C THR A 129 1.93 11.55 -4.81
N ILE A 130 2.79 12.43 -4.26
CA ILE A 130 2.53 13.18 -3.02
C ILE A 130 1.29 14.07 -3.21
N TRP A 131 1.19 14.79 -4.31
CA TRP A 131 0.06 15.65 -4.61
C TRP A 131 -1.25 14.86 -4.66
N CYS A 132 -1.28 13.70 -5.31
CA CYS A 132 -2.44 12.81 -5.36
C CYS A 132 -2.88 12.37 -3.96
N ALA A 133 -1.94 12.00 -3.10
CA ALA A 133 -2.23 11.55 -1.75
C ALA A 133 -2.80 12.65 -0.85
N VAL A 134 -2.30 13.87 -1.01
CA VAL A 134 -2.71 15.04 -0.21
C VAL A 134 -4.04 15.61 -0.68
N ASN A 135 -4.24 15.72 -1.98
CA ASN A 135 -5.40 16.42 -2.55
C ASN A 135 -6.56 15.47 -2.89
N ARG A 136 -6.27 14.28 -3.39
CA ARG A 136 -7.25 13.28 -3.85
C ARG A 136 -8.30 13.87 -4.79
N ILE A 137 -7.83 14.64 -5.77
CA ILE A 137 -8.66 15.29 -6.77
C ILE A 137 -8.60 14.49 -8.07
N THR A 138 -9.76 14.23 -8.69
CA THR A 138 -9.87 13.59 -10.00
C THR A 138 -9.54 14.56 -11.13
N LYS A 139 -9.39 14.07 -12.37
CA LYS A 139 -9.21 14.95 -13.55
C LYS A 139 -10.37 15.93 -13.78
N GLU A 140 -11.58 15.56 -13.37
CA GLU A 140 -12.75 16.45 -13.45
C GLU A 140 -12.88 17.38 -12.24
N GLY A 141 -11.89 17.42 -11.34
CA GLY A 141 -11.85 18.32 -10.17
C GLY A 141 -12.68 17.86 -8.97
N LYS A 142 -13.17 16.62 -8.96
CA LYS A 142 -13.92 16.06 -7.83
C LYS A 142 -12.99 15.57 -6.75
N VAL A 143 -13.31 15.79 -5.49
CA VAL A 143 -12.61 15.17 -4.37
C VAL A 143 -13.08 13.73 -4.22
N LEU A 144 -12.12 12.80 -4.21
CA LEU A 144 -12.38 11.37 -4.10
C LEU A 144 -11.87 10.83 -2.76
N GLY A 145 -12.78 10.75 -1.77
CA GLY A 145 -12.48 10.26 -0.44
C GLY A 145 -11.72 11.27 0.42
N GLU A 146 -12.39 12.33 0.85
CA GLU A 146 -11.84 13.38 1.74
C GLU A 146 -11.16 12.78 2.99
N GLU A 147 -11.78 11.75 3.58
CA GLU A 147 -11.30 11.08 4.79
C GLU A 147 -10.00 10.28 4.58
N GLU A 148 -9.67 9.97 3.33
CA GLU A 148 -8.49 9.21 2.94
C GLU A 148 -7.30 10.09 2.52
N LYS A 149 -7.44 11.41 2.62
CA LYS A 149 -6.32 12.35 2.47
C LYS A 149 -5.29 12.14 3.58
N VAL A 150 -4.04 12.36 3.23
CA VAL A 150 -2.94 12.43 4.18
C VAL A 150 -2.27 13.79 4.13
N ASN A 151 -1.61 14.21 5.19
CA ASN A 151 -0.84 15.47 5.13
C ASN A 151 0.46 15.29 4.33
N VAL A 152 1.06 16.41 3.93
CA VAL A 152 2.27 16.44 3.10
C VAL A 152 3.41 15.65 3.74
N LEU A 153 3.63 15.78 5.05
CA LEU A 153 4.72 15.10 5.74
C LEU A 153 4.54 13.57 5.73
N ASP A 154 3.32 13.09 5.92
CA ASP A 154 3.03 11.66 5.86
C ASP A 154 3.19 11.11 4.44
N ALA A 155 2.79 11.87 3.42
CA ALA A 155 3.00 11.51 2.02
C ALA A 155 4.51 11.46 1.66
N ILE A 156 5.31 12.44 2.12
CA ILE A 156 6.76 12.43 1.96
C ILE A 156 7.36 11.19 2.64
N LYS A 157 6.97 10.89 3.88
CA LYS A 157 7.46 9.68 4.57
C LYS A 157 7.11 8.42 3.80
N ALA A 158 5.93 8.34 3.20
CA ALA A 158 5.46 7.17 2.47
C ALA A 158 6.29 6.88 1.19
N VAL A 159 6.87 7.90 0.57
CA VAL A 159 7.75 7.75 -0.61
C VAL A 159 9.25 7.75 -0.26
N THR A 160 9.61 7.93 1.00
CA THR A 160 11.01 8.01 1.46
C THR A 160 11.32 6.97 2.53
N ILE A 161 11.23 7.35 3.80
CA ILE A 161 11.66 6.49 4.91
C ILE A 161 10.79 5.23 5.06
N ASN A 162 9.49 5.31 4.78
CA ASN A 162 8.63 4.13 4.81
C ASN A 162 8.96 3.17 3.66
N ALA A 163 9.27 3.72 2.47
CA ALA A 163 9.71 2.92 1.32
C ALA A 163 11.06 2.25 1.61
N ALA A 164 12.01 2.97 2.22
CA ALA A 164 13.27 2.40 2.66
C ALA A 164 13.04 1.29 3.71
N TYR A 165 12.14 1.52 4.67
CA TYR A 165 11.76 0.50 5.66
C TYR A 165 11.14 -0.74 5.00
N GLN A 166 10.28 -0.56 4.01
CA GLN A 166 9.67 -1.67 3.27
C GLN A 166 10.73 -2.63 2.72
N TYR A 167 11.87 -2.11 2.26
CA TYR A 167 12.96 -2.88 1.65
C TYR A 167 14.15 -3.16 2.59
N PHE A 168 13.99 -2.96 3.90
CA PHE A 168 15.07 -3.16 4.90
C PHE A 168 16.28 -2.22 4.72
N GLU A 169 16.07 -1.05 4.13
CA GLU A 169 17.12 -0.08 3.80
C GLU A 169 17.03 1.21 4.64
N GLU A 170 16.16 1.26 5.64
CA GLU A 170 15.95 2.44 6.47
C GLU A 170 17.19 2.92 7.24
N ASN A 171 18.18 2.06 7.40
CA ASN A 171 19.45 2.40 8.03
C ASN A 171 20.43 3.09 7.06
N THR A 172 20.24 2.91 5.75
CA THR A 172 21.14 3.39 4.70
C THR A 172 20.59 4.55 3.89
N LYS A 173 19.27 4.68 3.76
CA LYS A 173 18.62 5.73 2.98
C LYS A 173 17.23 6.10 3.52
N GLY A 174 16.48 6.93 2.79
CA GLY A 174 15.11 7.33 3.10
C GLY A 174 14.98 8.47 4.10
N SER A 175 16.06 9.01 4.63
CA SER A 175 16.04 10.21 5.49
C SER A 175 17.39 10.92 5.47
N ILE A 176 17.36 12.25 5.66
CA ILE A 176 18.56 13.06 5.80
C ILE A 176 19.11 12.85 7.20
N LYS A 177 20.14 12.02 7.32
CA LYS A 177 20.81 11.70 8.56
C LYS A 177 22.29 11.38 8.26
N GLU A 178 23.17 11.78 9.16
CA GLU A 178 24.60 11.46 9.08
C GLU A 178 24.82 9.93 8.94
N GLY A 179 25.71 9.56 8.04
CA GLY A 179 26.04 8.16 7.72
C GLY A 179 25.10 7.48 6.70
N LYS A 180 24.05 8.16 6.24
CA LYS A 180 23.19 7.64 5.16
C LYS A 180 23.67 8.11 3.78
N ILE A 181 23.27 7.34 2.76
CA ILE A 181 23.54 7.69 1.35
C ILE A 181 22.79 8.98 1.01
N ALA A 182 23.48 9.91 0.37
CA ALA A 182 22.94 11.21 -0.03
C ALA A 182 22.17 11.14 -1.36
N ASP A 183 21.14 10.29 -1.41
CA ASP A 183 20.16 10.26 -2.52
C ASP A 183 19.18 11.41 -2.30
N LEU A 184 19.50 12.58 -2.83
CA LEU A 184 18.74 13.82 -2.68
C LEU A 184 18.19 14.29 -4.02
N ILE A 185 16.98 14.87 -4.01
CA ILE A 185 16.31 15.49 -5.15
C ILE A 185 15.94 16.94 -4.81
#